data_24f03e57219a092a08ad68fc7681ae70
#
_entry.id   24f03e57219a092a08ad68fc7681ae70
#
_cell.length_a   1.000
_cell.length_b   1.000
_cell.length_c   1.000
_cell.angle_alpha   90.00
_cell.angle_beta   90.00
_cell.angle_gamma   90.00
#
_symmetry.space_group_name_H-M   'P 1'
#
loop_
_entity.id
_entity.type
_entity.pdbx_description
1 polymer ?
#
loop_
_entity_poly.entity_id
_entity_poly.type
_entity_poly.pdbx_seq_one_letter_code
_entity_poly.pdbx_strand_id
1 'polypeptide(L)'
;DVYKRQFTDRYSRDNVRARARDLERNSDMMNSVIGAYKRNVIGGGYALQAKTGSDKTNEIIQTAWKKWCKKQNCDVTGTQSFTQMMRMCVKRKKVDGGILIVKRYTKDGYLPFKLQTFEVDELDNSQMLPKKKGNKVVGGIEMNEYNKPMGYWIRQYSVDGMALSNPVYVDAKDVIFLYTKHRPSQVREMSDMSPTITRIRDANEFMIAVSVKERIAACLSVFIK
;
A
#
# COMPACT_ATOMS: atom_id res chain seq x y z
N ASP A 1 -14.52 -12.30 -23.10
CA ASP A 1 -15.05 -11.06 -22.52
C ASP A 1 -13.95 -10.11 -22.03
N VAL A 2 -13.05 -9.71 -22.97
CA VAL A 2 -11.83 -8.93 -22.66
C VAL A 2 -12.18 -7.49 -22.26
N TYR A 3 -13.24 -6.92 -22.80
CA TYR A 3 -13.63 -5.52 -22.54
C TYR A 3 -14.38 -5.31 -21.21
N LYS A 4 -15.10 -6.29 -20.71
CA LYS A 4 -15.81 -6.21 -19.43
C LYS A 4 -14.88 -6.30 -18.22
N ARG A 5 -13.71 -6.92 -18.35
CA ARG A 5 -12.79 -7.14 -17.20
C ARG A 5 -12.29 -5.86 -16.56
N GLN A 6 -11.97 -4.82 -17.33
CA GLN A 6 -11.46 -3.57 -16.75
C GLN A 6 -12.53 -2.82 -15.91
N PHE A 7 -13.79 -2.82 -16.36
CA PHE A 7 -14.90 -2.24 -15.62
C PHE A 7 -15.34 -3.11 -14.44
N THR A 8 -15.42 -4.43 -14.63
CA THR A 8 -15.79 -5.38 -13.57
C THR A 8 -14.70 -5.45 -12.50
N ASP A 9 -13.42 -5.47 -12.91
CA ASP A 9 -12.29 -5.47 -11.98
C ASP A 9 -12.23 -4.20 -11.12
N ARG A 10 -12.66 -3.03 -11.61
CA ARG A 10 -12.71 -1.80 -10.83
C ARG A 10 -13.64 -1.94 -9.62
N TYR A 11 -14.89 -2.31 -9.87
CA TYR A 11 -15.89 -2.47 -8.79
C TYR A 11 -15.50 -3.57 -7.81
N SER A 12 -15.06 -4.71 -8.31
CA SER A 12 -14.59 -5.83 -7.50
C SER A 12 -13.37 -5.46 -6.66
N ARG A 13 -12.42 -4.72 -7.23
CA ARG A 13 -11.21 -4.27 -6.53
C ARG A 13 -11.54 -3.39 -5.34
N ASP A 14 -12.40 -2.38 -5.54
CA ASP A 14 -12.75 -1.43 -4.48
C ASP A 14 -13.51 -2.12 -3.35
N ASN A 15 -14.43 -3.06 -3.68
CA ASN A 15 -15.12 -3.89 -2.70
C ASN A 15 -14.18 -4.83 -1.94
N VAL A 16 -13.27 -5.49 -2.63
CA VAL A 16 -12.28 -6.38 -1.99
C VAL A 16 -11.38 -5.59 -1.05
N ARG A 17 -10.93 -4.41 -1.47
CA ARG A 17 -10.12 -3.53 -0.62
C ARG A 17 -10.88 -3.06 0.62
N ALA A 18 -12.14 -2.64 0.47
CA ALA A 18 -12.97 -2.23 1.60
C ALA A 18 -13.14 -3.37 2.62
N ARG A 19 -13.42 -4.60 2.14
CA ARG A 19 -13.52 -5.80 3.01
C ARG A 19 -12.18 -6.18 3.66
N ALA A 20 -11.06 -6.05 2.94
CA ALA A 20 -9.74 -6.30 3.50
C ALA A 20 -9.39 -5.29 4.60
N ARG A 21 -9.73 -4.02 4.42
CA ARG A 21 -9.58 -2.96 5.43
C ARG A 21 -10.49 -3.17 6.64
N ASP A 22 -11.70 -3.67 6.41
CA ASP A 22 -12.62 -4.02 7.50
C ASP A 22 -12.05 -5.15 8.36
N LEU A 23 -11.59 -6.23 7.76
CA LEU A 23 -10.93 -7.32 8.47
C LEU A 23 -9.63 -6.87 9.16
N GLU A 24 -8.87 -5.97 8.56
CA GLU A 24 -7.70 -5.39 9.21
C GLU A 24 -8.05 -4.68 10.52
N ARG A 25 -9.18 -3.99 10.58
CA ARG A 25 -9.63 -3.28 11.79
C ARG A 25 -10.24 -4.20 12.83
N ASN A 26 -11.02 -5.18 12.38
CA ASN A 26 -11.95 -5.91 13.22
C ASN A 26 -11.55 -7.39 13.50
N SER A 27 -10.48 -7.91 12.85
CA SER A 27 -10.00 -9.27 13.07
C SER A 27 -8.60 -9.27 13.68
N ASP A 28 -8.48 -9.85 14.87
CA ASP A 28 -7.22 -10.10 15.57
C ASP A 28 -6.33 -11.08 14.81
N MET A 29 -6.92 -12.13 14.24
CA MET A 29 -6.24 -13.10 13.37
C MET A 29 -5.59 -12.40 12.19
N MET A 30 -6.33 -11.54 11.48
CA MET A 30 -5.82 -10.77 10.35
C MET A 30 -4.67 -9.83 10.78
N ASN A 31 -4.84 -9.14 11.90
CA ASN A 31 -3.81 -8.26 12.43
C ASN A 31 -2.53 -9.03 12.81
N SER A 32 -2.67 -10.22 13.37
CA SER A 32 -1.55 -11.09 13.72
C SER A 32 -0.76 -11.52 12.49
N VAL A 33 -1.45 -11.94 11.43
CA VAL A 33 -0.84 -12.33 10.13
C VAL A 33 -0.11 -11.14 9.50
N ILE A 34 -0.74 -9.96 9.42
CA ILE A 34 -0.12 -8.76 8.88
C ILE A 34 1.08 -8.34 9.73
N GLY A 35 0.96 -8.44 11.06
CA GLY A 35 2.03 -8.16 12.00
C GLY A 35 3.24 -9.07 11.78
N ALA A 36 3.02 -10.37 11.65
CA ALA A 36 4.06 -11.34 11.34
C ALA A 36 4.72 -11.05 9.98
N TYR A 37 3.91 -10.75 8.97
CA TYR A 37 4.43 -10.39 7.64
C TYR A 37 5.33 -9.15 7.70
N LYS A 38 4.93 -8.08 8.37
CA LYS A 38 5.76 -6.87 8.55
C LYS A 38 7.08 -7.18 9.25
N ARG A 39 7.05 -7.98 10.32
CA ARG A 39 8.26 -8.35 11.05
C ARG A 39 9.23 -9.16 10.21
N ASN A 40 8.73 -10.12 9.43
CA ASN A 40 9.57 -11.01 8.63
C ASN A 40 10.12 -10.33 7.36
N VAL A 41 9.38 -9.40 6.75
CA VAL A 41 9.82 -8.73 5.52
C VAL A 41 10.74 -7.54 5.81
N ILE A 42 10.41 -6.72 6.79
CA ILE A 42 11.17 -5.49 7.09
C ILE A 42 12.09 -5.67 8.30
N GLY A 43 11.68 -6.47 9.29
CA GLY A 43 12.47 -6.71 10.50
C GLY A 43 12.89 -5.42 11.20
N GLY A 44 14.18 -5.30 11.45
CA GLY A 44 14.82 -4.12 12.06
C GLY A 44 14.99 -2.93 11.12
N GLY A 45 14.71 -3.11 9.82
CA GLY A 45 14.92 -2.08 8.79
C GLY A 45 16.08 -2.43 7.84
N TYR A 46 16.48 -1.45 7.05
CA TYR A 46 17.51 -1.62 6.02
C TYR A 46 18.81 -0.94 6.44
N ALA A 47 19.89 -1.70 6.46
CA ALA A 47 21.23 -1.17 6.56
C ALA A 47 21.86 -1.08 5.17
N LEU A 48 22.44 0.07 4.85
CA LEU A 48 23.21 0.24 3.64
C LEU A 48 24.67 -0.17 3.92
N GLN A 49 25.20 -1.08 3.13
CA GLN A 49 26.62 -1.43 3.11
C GLN A 49 27.20 -0.95 1.78
N ALA A 50 27.93 0.16 1.81
CA ALA A 50 28.60 0.67 0.63
C ALA A 50 29.86 -0.15 0.34
N LYS A 51 30.11 -0.42 -0.93
CA LYS A 51 31.31 -1.14 -1.41
C LYS A 51 31.90 -0.37 -2.58
N THR A 52 32.59 0.74 -2.26
CA THR A 52 33.42 1.48 -3.22
C THR A 52 34.88 1.09 -3.02
N GLY A 53 35.77 1.53 -3.89
CA GLY A 53 37.20 1.29 -3.73
C GLY A 53 37.87 2.05 -2.59
N SER A 54 37.14 2.76 -1.73
CA SER A 54 37.65 3.58 -0.63
C SER A 54 36.81 3.44 0.63
N ASP A 55 37.41 2.99 1.72
CA ASP A 55 36.72 2.84 3.01
C ASP A 55 36.18 4.16 3.55
N LYS A 56 36.93 5.25 3.36
CA LYS A 56 36.48 6.61 3.74
C LYS A 56 35.22 7.02 3.00
N THR A 57 35.12 6.71 1.70
CA THR A 57 33.92 6.98 0.90
C THR A 57 32.74 6.11 1.36
N ASN A 58 32.99 4.84 1.68
CA ASN A 58 31.97 3.93 2.20
C ASN A 58 31.36 4.43 3.51
N GLU A 59 32.20 4.92 4.43
CA GLU A 59 31.75 5.49 5.71
C GLU A 59 30.90 6.74 5.51
N ILE A 60 31.29 7.65 4.61
CA ILE A 60 30.52 8.86 4.27
C ILE A 60 29.13 8.47 3.73
N ILE A 61 29.06 7.54 2.79
CA ILE A 61 27.81 7.07 2.19
C ILE A 61 26.90 6.43 3.25
N GLN A 62 27.44 5.56 4.10
CA GLN A 62 26.67 4.89 5.15
C GLN A 62 26.15 5.87 6.21
N THR A 63 26.97 6.86 6.55
CA THR A 63 26.58 7.93 7.48
C THR A 63 25.49 8.81 6.89
N ALA A 64 25.60 9.19 5.62
CA ALA A 64 24.58 9.93 4.90
C ALA A 64 23.25 9.16 4.85
N TRP A 65 23.29 7.86 4.55
CA TRP A 65 22.12 7.00 4.58
C TRP A 65 21.43 6.97 5.95
N LYS A 66 22.20 6.75 7.04
CA LYS A 66 21.66 6.75 8.41
C LYS A 66 20.99 8.09 8.77
N LYS A 67 21.58 9.23 8.34
CA LYS A 67 21.00 10.55 8.55
C LYS A 67 19.73 10.75 7.72
N TRP A 68 19.73 10.32 6.44
CA TRP A 68 18.57 10.43 5.58
C TRP A 68 17.40 9.59 6.04
N CYS A 69 17.61 8.39 6.60
CA CYS A 69 16.55 7.51 7.11
C CYS A 69 15.73 8.08 8.27
N LYS A 70 16.16 9.20 8.88
CA LYS A 70 15.39 9.86 9.94
C LYS A 70 14.14 10.53 9.38
N LYS A 71 13.05 10.56 10.18
CA LYS A 71 11.72 11.02 9.77
C LYS A 71 11.71 12.40 9.09
N GLN A 72 12.45 13.34 9.61
CA GLN A 72 12.51 14.71 9.08
C GLN A 72 13.22 14.82 7.72
N ASN A 73 14.02 13.82 7.36
CA ASN A 73 14.86 13.85 6.16
C ASN A 73 14.33 12.96 5.03
N CYS A 74 13.68 11.84 5.34
CA CYS A 74 13.19 10.91 4.32
C CYS A 74 11.71 11.10 3.96
N ASP A 75 10.91 11.59 4.89
CA ASP A 75 9.47 11.75 4.71
C ASP A 75 9.11 13.23 4.46
N VAL A 76 8.30 13.49 3.44
CA VAL A 76 7.81 14.85 3.14
C VAL A 76 7.00 15.40 4.30
N THR A 77 6.20 14.55 4.97
CA THR A 77 5.38 14.93 6.12
C THR A 77 6.20 15.02 7.42
N GLY A 78 7.42 14.48 7.44
CA GLY A 78 8.29 14.47 8.61
C GLY A 78 7.81 13.57 9.75
N THR A 79 6.82 12.70 9.51
CA THR A 79 6.16 11.91 10.57
C THR A 79 6.75 10.52 10.74
N GLN A 80 7.27 9.92 9.66
CA GLN A 80 7.73 8.53 9.63
C GLN A 80 9.21 8.42 9.26
N SER A 81 9.96 7.59 9.98
CA SER A 81 11.29 7.16 9.54
C SER A 81 11.17 6.23 8.32
N PHE A 82 12.25 6.07 7.57
CA PHE A 82 12.27 5.20 6.40
C PHE A 82 11.81 3.77 6.72
N THR A 83 12.24 3.20 7.85
CA THR A 83 11.80 1.87 8.30
C THR A 83 10.30 1.82 8.61
N GLN A 84 9.75 2.85 9.26
CA GLN A 84 8.32 2.94 9.54
C GLN A 84 7.51 3.07 8.24
N MET A 85 7.98 3.90 7.31
CA MET A 85 7.38 4.05 5.98
C MET A 85 7.37 2.71 5.22
N MET A 86 8.48 1.97 5.20
CA MET A 86 8.54 0.66 4.54
C MET A 86 7.62 -0.38 5.19
N ARG A 87 7.51 -0.38 6.53
CA ARG A 87 6.54 -1.24 7.23
C ARG A 87 5.09 -0.90 6.86
N MET A 88 4.78 0.38 6.70
CA MET A 88 3.47 0.83 6.21
C MET A 88 3.25 0.41 4.76
N CYS A 89 4.24 0.60 3.88
CA CYS A 89 4.16 0.20 2.47
C CYS A 89 3.89 -1.30 2.31
N VAL A 90 4.60 -2.15 3.06
CA VAL A 90 4.39 -3.60 3.05
C VAL A 90 2.99 -3.96 3.54
N LYS A 91 2.51 -3.30 4.59
CA LYS A 91 1.16 -3.48 5.12
C LYS A 91 0.10 -3.09 4.06
N ARG A 92 0.21 -1.89 3.49
CA ARG A 92 -0.74 -1.41 2.47
C ARG A 92 -0.71 -2.28 1.21
N LYS A 93 0.47 -2.72 0.78
CA LYS A 93 0.58 -3.66 -0.33
C LYS A 93 -0.21 -4.95 -0.08
N LYS A 94 -0.19 -5.49 1.13
CA LYS A 94 -0.97 -6.70 1.49
C LYS A 94 -2.47 -6.44 1.54
N VAL A 95 -2.88 -5.40 2.25
CA VAL A 95 -4.30 -5.10 2.49
C VAL A 95 -4.95 -4.46 1.28
N ASP A 96 -4.37 -3.37 0.76
CA ASP A 96 -4.95 -2.59 -0.33
C ASP A 96 -4.57 -3.13 -1.71
N GLY A 97 -3.54 -3.99 -1.76
CA GLY A 97 -2.97 -4.53 -2.99
C GLY A 97 -1.82 -3.70 -3.55
N GLY A 98 -1.66 -2.46 -3.11
CA GLY A 98 -0.60 -1.57 -3.57
C GLY A 98 -0.49 -0.29 -2.77
N ILE A 99 0.57 0.45 -3.04
CA ILE A 99 0.83 1.79 -2.52
C ILE A 99 1.71 2.55 -3.52
N LEU A 100 1.53 3.86 -3.62
CA LEU A 100 2.38 4.72 -4.43
C LEU A 100 3.39 5.43 -3.53
N ILE A 101 4.62 5.48 -3.99
CA ILE A 101 5.72 6.22 -3.37
C ILE A 101 6.22 7.20 -4.41
N VAL A 102 6.08 8.49 -4.14
CA VAL A 102 6.50 9.57 -5.04
C VAL A 102 7.80 10.17 -4.53
N LYS A 103 8.77 10.26 -5.42
CA LYS A 103 10.02 10.97 -5.18
C LYS A 103 9.76 12.46 -5.23
N ARG A 104 10.15 13.16 -4.17
CA ARG A 104 10.02 14.62 -4.08
C ARG A 104 11.40 15.25 -3.92
N TYR A 105 11.65 16.26 -4.72
CA TYR A 105 12.87 17.07 -4.61
C TYR A 105 12.51 18.34 -3.87
N THR A 106 12.95 18.42 -2.61
CA THR A 106 12.65 19.54 -1.69
C THR A 106 13.90 20.34 -1.42
N LYS A 107 13.74 21.61 -1.04
CA LYS A 107 14.87 22.46 -0.66
C LYS A 107 15.26 22.31 0.82
N ASP A 108 14.44 21.62 1.60
CA ASP A 108 14.60 21.38 3.04
C ASP A 108 15.10 19.96 3.31
N GLY A 109 15.76 19.78 4.46
CA GLY A 109 16.29 18.50 4.91
C GLY A 109 17.78 18.30 4.67
N TYR A 110 18.28 17.14 5.09
CA TYR A 110 19.70 16.79 4.97
C TYR A 110 20.15 16.57 3.51
N LEU A 111 19.27 16.00 2.70
CA LEU A 111 19.42 15.86 1.26
C LEU A 111 18.20 16.47 0.57
N PRO A 112 18.33 17.06 -0.63
CA PRO A 112 17.20 17.62 -1.37
C PRO A 112 16.32 16.53 -1.99
N PHE A 113 16.03 15.47 -1.24
CA PHE A 113 15.30 14.30 -1.69
C PHE A 113 14.51 13.68 -0.54
N LYS A 114 13.21 13.61 -0.71
CA LYS A 114 12.27 12.97 0.23
C LYS A 114 11.30 12.06 -0.50
N LEU A 115 10.62 11.21 0.24
CA LEU A 115 9.56 10.34 -0.25
C LEU A 115 8.21 10.81 0.27
N GLN A 116 7.19 10.71 -0.56
CA GLN A 116 5.79 10.93 -0.21
C GLN A 116 4.99 9.69 -0.58
N THR A 117 4.24 9.17 0.36
CA THR A 117 3.39 8.00 0.12
C THR A 117 1.95 8.43 -0.15
N PHE A 118 1.29 7.74 -1.08
CA PHE A 118 -0.10 7.94 -1.44
C PHE A 118 -0.84 6.60 -1.44
N GLU A 119 -2.08 6.62 -1.01
CA GLU A 119 -2.96 5.47 -1.12
C GLU A 119 -3.38 5.24 -2.58
N VAL A 120 -3.71 4.01 -2.91
CA VAL A 120 -4.20 3.66 -4.26
C VAL A 120 -5.55 4.29 -4.58
N ASP A 121 -6.28 4.74 -3.56
CA ASP A 121 -7.55 5.47 -3.69
C ASP A 121 -7.34 6.88 -4.27
N GLU A 122 -6.16 7.45 -4.08
CA GLU A 122 -5.78 8.78 -4.60
C GLU A 122 -5.45 8.76 -6.09
N LEU A 123 -5.36 7.59 -6.73
CA LEU A 123 -5.31 7.52 -8.20
C LEU A 123 -6.66 7.89 -8.80
N ASP A 124 -6.67 8.93 -9.62
CA ASP A 124 -7.91 9.46 -10.21
C ASP A 124 -8.50 8.53 -11.27
N ASN A 125 -9.48 7.74 -10.86
CA ASN A 125 -10.19 6.84 -11.76
C ASN A 125 -11.12 7.55 -12.77
N SER A 126 -11.37 8.85 -12.61
CA SER A 126 -12.23 9.63 -13.52
C SER A 126 -11.48 10.21 -14.71
N GLN A 127 -10.15 10.31 -14.61
CA GLN A 127 -9.32 10.85 -15.68
C GLN A 127 -9.30 9.89 -16.88
N MET A 128 -9.77 10.37 -18.03
CA MET A 128 -9.81 9.60 -19.27
C MET A 128 -8.92 10.19 -20.35
N LEU A 129 -8.59 11.49 -20.26
CA LEU A 129 -7.79 12.17 -21.25
C LEU A 129 -6.31 12.07 -20.90
N PRO A 130 -5.47 11.55 -21.82
CA PRO A 130 -4.04 11.49 -21.62
C PRO A 130 -3.40 12.87 -21.77
N LYS A 131 -2.29 13.10 -21.06
CA LYS A 131 -1.46 14.29 -21.21
C LYS A 131 -0.78 14.32 -22.59
N LYS A 132 -0.34 13.15 -23.06
CA LYS A 132 0.32 13.02 -24.37
C LYS A 132 -0.61 12.32 -25.37
N LYS A 133 -0.78 12.97 -26.53
CA LYS A 133 -1.57 12.39 -27.65
C LYS A 133 -1.01 11.01 -28.05
N GLY A 134 -1.89 10.03 -28.21
CA GLY A 134 -1.51 8.65 -28.54
C GLY A 134 -1.38 7.71 -27.33
N ASN A 135 -1.28 8.26 -26.11
CA ASN A 135 -1.35 7.46 -24.89
C ASN A 135 -2.80 7.16 -24.52
N LYS A 136 -2.98 6.21 -23.58
CA LYS A 136 -4.29 5.86 -22.98
C LYS A 136 -4.20 6.01 -21.46
N VAL A 137 -5.33 6.36 -20.84
CA VAL A 137 -5.44 6.43 -19.39
C VAL A 137 -6.36 5.32 -18.90
N VAL A 138 -5.88 4.52 -17.97
CA VAL A 138 -6.66 3.45 -17.34
C VAL A 138 -6.47 3.53 -15.83
N GLY A 139 -7.57 3.81 -15.12
CA GLY A 139 -7.56 3.86 -13.66
C GLY A 139 -6.56 4.87 -13.08
N GLY A 140 -6.42 6.05 -13.69
CA GLY A 140 -5.49 7.09 -13.26
C GLY A 140 -4.03 6.89 -13.70
N ILE A 141 -3.76 5.87 -14.50
CA ILE A 141 -2.40 5.59 -15.00
C ILE A 141 -2.37 5.84 -16.51
N GLU A 142 -1.53 6.76 -16.94
CA GLU A 142 -1.27 7.01 -18.35
C GLU A 142 -0.24 6.02 -18.88
N MET A 143 -0.55 5.37 -20.01
CA MET A 143 0.27 4.34 -20.62
C MET A 143 0.49 4.63 -22.10
N ASN A 144 1.66 4.23 -22.60
CA ASN A 144 1.96 4.26 -24.03
C ASN A 144 1.35 3.04 -24.78
N GLU A 145 1.63 2.92 -26.05
CA GLU A 145 1.18 1.82 -26.93
C GLU A 145 1.59 0.44 -26.44
N TYR A 146 2.72 0.32 -25.73
CA TYR A 146 3.26 -0.93 -25.16
C TYR A 146 2.74 -1.21 -23.75
N ASN A 147 1.75 -0.47 -23.25
CA ASN A 147 1.24 -0.53 -21.88
C ASN A 147 2.32 -0.20 -20.80
N LYS A 148 3.34 0.56 -21.17
CA LYS A 148 4.33 1.08 -20.23
C LYS A 148 3.75 2.32 -19.53
N PRO A 149 3.74 2.37 -18.19
CA PRO A 149 3.34 3.57 -17.46
C PRO A 149 4.21 4.77 -17.82
N MET A 150 3.57 5.87 -18.19
CA MET A 150 4.21 7.14 -18.51
C MET A 150 4.00 8.17 -17.41
N GLY A 151 2.91 8.07 -16.67
CA GLY A 151 2.61 8.92 -15.53
C GLY A 151 1.35 8.50 -14.81
N TYR A 152 1.12 9.17 -13.70
CA TYR A 152 0.06 8.88 -12.75
C TYR A 152 -0.73 10.16 -12.47
N TRP A 153 -2.05 10.08 -12.53
CA TRP A 153 -2.96 11.15 -12.14
C TRP A 153 -3.35 10.95 -10.69
N ILE A 154 -2.81 11.77 -9.81
CA ILE A 154 -3.01 11.68 -8.36
C ILE A 154 -3.89 12.84 -7.92
N ARG A 155 -4.94 12.52 -7.16
CA ARG A 155 -5.88 13.47 -6.57
C ARG A 155 -5.77 13.38 -5.06
N GLN A 156 -5.41 14.47 -4.40
CA GLN A 156 -5.33 14.52 -2.95
C GLN A 156 -6.70 14.81 -2.36
N TYR A 157 -7.02 14.09 -1.29
CA TYR A 157 -8.15 14.43 -0.44
C TYR A 157 -7.74 15.52 0.55
N SER A 158 -8.66 16.42 0.86
CA SER A 158 -8.49 17.34 1.98
C SER A 158 -8.45 16.55 3.30
N VAL A 159 -7.92 17.15 4.35
CA VAL A 159 -7.76 16.50 5.67
C VAL A 159 -9.10 16.01 6.24
N ASP A 160 -10.18 16.70 5.95
CA ASP A 160 -11.57 16.35 6.30
C ASP A 160 -12.24 15.36 5.32
N GLY A 161 -11.54 14.96 4.26
CA GLY A 161 -12.03 14.01 3.26
C GLY A 161 -13.12 14.54 2.32
N MET A 162 -13.50 15.80 2.47
CA MET A 162 -14.66 16.39 1.77
C MET A 162 -14.31 16.99 0.41
N ALA A 163 -13.14 17.55 0.26
CA ALA A 163 -12.73 18.18 -0.98
C ALA A 163 -11.66 17.37 -1.70
N LEU A 164 -11.84 17.23 -3.00
CA LEU A 164 -10.84 16.65 -3.88
C LEU A 164 -10.14 17.78 -4.62
N SER A 165 -8.83 17.79 -4.56
CA SER A 165 -8.04 18.65 -5.43
C SER A 165 -8.21 18.25 -6.90
N ASN A 166 -7.89 19.16 -7.82
CA ASN A 166 -7.72 18.77 -9.21
C ASN A 166 -6.61 17.72 -9.33
N PRO A 167 -6.78 16.71 -10.21
CA PRO A 167 -5.78 15.67 -10.35
C PRO A 167 -4.46 16.27 -10.87
N VAL A 168 -3.37 15.90 -10.21
CA VAL A 168 -2.02 16.31 -10.59
C VAL A 168 -1.33 15.15 -11.31
N TYR A 169 -0.77 15.45 -12.46
CA TYR A 169 0.03 14.50 -13.21
C TYR A 169 1.45 14.39 -12.64
N VAL A 170 1.87 13.19 -12.32
CA VAL A 170 3.23 12.88 -11.86
C VAL A 170 3.87 11.92 -12.85
N ASP A 171 5.06 12.26 -13.35
CA ASP A 171 5.79 11.42 -14.31
C ASP A 171 6.14 10.06 -13.68
N ALA A 172 6.06 8.99 -14.47
CA ALA A 172 6.33 7.64 -13.99
C ALA A 172 7.75 7.45 -13.45
N LYS A 173 8.73 8.23 -13.91
CA LYS A 173 10.11 8.21 -13.38
C LYS A 173 10.19 8.59 -11.91
N ASP A 174 9.24 9.40 -11.42
CA ASP A 174 9.21 9.89 -10.04
C ASP A 174 8.25 9.09 -9.16
N VAL A 175 7.57 8.08 -9.70
CA VAL A 175 6.63 7.23 -8.97
C VAL A 175 7.13 5.79 -8.91
N ILE A 176 7.11 5.23 -7.71
CA ILE A 176 7.27 3.80 -7.49
C ILE A 176 5.90 3.27 -7.09
N PHE A 177 5.24 2.56 -8.01
CA PHE A 177 3.99 1.88 -7.70
C PHE A 177 4.28 0.47 -7.23
N LEU A 178 4.21 0.27 -5.93
CA LEU A 178 4.48 -1.02 -5.29
C LEU A 178 3.21 -1.86 -5.27
N TYR A 179 3.05 -2.78 -6.23
CA TYR A 179 1.96 -3.74 -6.29
C TYR A 179 2.42 -5.05 -6.91
N THR A 180 1.62 -6.11 -6.79
CA THR A 180 1.90 -7.39 -7.45
C THR A 180 1.12 -7.51 -8.74
N LYS A 181 1.83 -7.74 -9.84
CA LYS A 181 1.22 -7.99 -11.14
C LYS A 181 1.02 -9.49 -11.34
N HIS A 182 -0.24 -9.93 -11.37
CA HIS A 182 -0.59 -11.34 -11.54
C HIS A 182 -0.91 -11.70 -13.00
N ARG A 183 -1.21 -10.71 -13.84
CA ARG A 183 -1.55 -10.91 -15.27
C ARG A 183 -0.83 -9.87 -16.13
N PRO A 184 -0.41 -10.22 -17.36
CA PRO A 184 0.29 -9.28 -18.25
C PRO A 184 -0.48 -7.99 -18.52
N SER A 185 -1.80 -8.06 -18.65
CA SER A 185 -2.69 -6.92 -18.91
C SER A 185 -3.13 -6.16 -17.65
N GLN A 186 -2.70 -6.59 -16.47
CA GLN A 186 -3.06 -5.94 -15.21
C GLN A 186 -2.34 -4.60 -15.08
N VAL A 187 -3.11 -3.53 -14.86
CA VAL A 187 -2.63 -2.15 -14.72
C VAL A 187 -2.73 -1.68 -13.28
N ARG A 188 -3.78 -2.10 -12.59
CA ARG A 188 -4.07 -1.71 -11.21
C ARG A 188 -3.84 -2.88 -10.25
N GLU A 189 -3.66 -2.54 -9.03
CA GLU A 189 -3.47 -3.44 -7.88
C GLU A 189 -4.72 -4.29 -7.59
N MET A 190 -4.51 -5.39 -6.87
CA MET A 190 -5.56 -6.19 -6.24
C MET A 190 -5.05 -6.62 -4.87
N SER A 191 -5.90 -6.57 -3.85
CA SER A 191 -5.53 -7.00 -2.50
C SER A 191 -5.02 -8.43 -2.51
N ASP A 192 -3.83 -8.63 -1.92
CA ASP A 192 -3.26 -9.97 -1.73
C ASP A 192 -4.11 -10.82 -0.76
N MET A 193 -5.03 -10.20 -0.02
CA MET A 193 -5.95 -10.88 0.90
C MET A 193 -7.20 -11.40 0.22
N SER A 194 -7.42 -11.07 -1.05
CA SER A 194 -8.62 -11.45 -1.82
C SER A 194 -9.05 -12.91 -1.64
N PRO A 195 -8.15 -13.92 -1.74
CA PRO A 195 -8.55 -15.33 -1.64
C PRO A 195 -8.84 -15.78 -0.20
N THR A 196 -8.48 -14.99 0.82
CA THR A 196 -8.57 -15.39 2.23
C THR A 196 -9.65 -14.64 3.01
N ILE A 197 -10.23 -13.57 2.45
CA ILE A 197 -11.20 -12.70 3.12
C ILE A 197 -12.39 -13.51 3.69
N THR A 198 -13.01 -14.35 2.87
CA THR A 198 -14.16 -15.16 3.28
C THR A 198 -13.78 -16.18 4.35
N ARG A 199 -12.64 -16.86 4.19
CA ARG A 199 -12.18 -17.87 5.14
C ARG A 199 -11.83 -17.28 6.51
N ILE A 200 -11.23 -16.10 6.55
CA ILE A 200 -10.93 -15.41 7.82
C ILE A 200 -12.22 -15.00 8.51
N ARG A 201 -13.21 -14.51 7.76
CA ARG A 201 -14.52 -14.18 8.32
C ARG A 201 -15.19 -15.41 8.89
N ASP A 202 -15.26 -16.50 8.12
CA ASP A 202 -15.89 -17.75 8.55
C ASP A 202 -15.18 -18.34 9.78
N ALA A 203 -13.85 -18.25 9.86
CA ALA A 203 -13.09 -18.64 11.04
C ALA A 203 -13.42 -17.80 12.27
N ASN A 204 -13.55 -16.48 12.11
CA ASN A 204 -13.97 -15.59 13.21
C ASN A 204 -15.38 -15.94 13.69
N GLU A 205 -16.34 -16.14 12.78
CA GLU A 205 -17.71 -16.54 13.12
C GLU A 205 -17.74 -17.91 13.83
N PHE A 206 -16.94 -18.87 13.37
CA PHE A 206 -16.80 -20.17 14.01
C PHE A 206 -16.26 -20.04 15.45
N MET A 207 -15.21 -19.24 15.66
CA MET A 207 -14.65 -19.03 17.01
C MET A 207 -15.67 -18.39 17.96
N ILE A 208 -16.46 -17.44 17.48
CA ILE A 208 -17.55 -16.83 18.24
C ILE A 208 -18.59 -17.90 18.63
N ALA A 209 -19.04 -18.72 17.66
CA ALA A 209 -20.02 -19.76 17.90
C ALA A 209 -19.52 -20.80 18.92
N VAL A 210 -18.27 -21.24 18.84
CA VAL A 210 -17.64 -22.14 19.80
C VAL A 210 -17.58 -21.50 21.19
N SER A 211 -17.18 -20.24 21.29
CA SER A 211 -17.14 -19.52 22.56
C SER A 211 -18.52 -19.39 23.21
N VAL A 212 -19.56 -19.15 22.43
CA VAL A 212 -20.95 -19.12 22.93
C VAL A 212 -21.39 -20.49 23.41
N LYS A 213 -21.14 -21.55 22.60
CA LYS A 213 -21.43 -22.94 22.97
C LYS A 213 -20.79 -23.31 24.31
N GLU A 214 -19.49 -23.04 24.48
CA GLU A 214 -18.76 -23.40 25.72
C GLU A 214 -19.28 -22.62 26.93
N ARG A 215 -19.67 -21.37 26.77
CA ARG A 215 -20.32 -20.57 27.83
C ARG A 215 -21.66 -21.18 28.25
N ILE A 216 -22.48 -21.56 27.29
CA ILE A 216 -23.77 -22.20 27.57
C ILE A 216 -23.55 -23.54 28.26
N ALA A 217 -22.62 -24.39 27.78
CA ALA A 217 -22.27 -25.66 28.38
C ALA A 217 -21.79 -25.51 29.83
N ALA A 218 -20.96 -24.52 30.11
CA ALA A 218 -20.51 -24.23 31.47
C ALA A 218 -21.65 -23.83 32.42
N CYS A 219 -22.66 -23.09 31.92
CA CYS A 219 -23.84 -22.75 32.69
C CYS A 219 -24.71 -23.99 32.99
N LEU A 220 -24.86 -24.91 32.01
CA LEU A 220 -25.69 -26.11 32.15
C LEU A 220 -25.06 -27.14 33.07
N SER A 221 -23.74 -27.24 33.22
CA SER A 221 -23.05 -28.16 34.10
C SER A 221 -23.36 -27.92 35.61
N VAL A 222 -23.94 -26.78 35.94
CA VAL A 222 -24.33 -26.40 37.30
C VAL A 222 -25.70 -26.99 37.67
N PHE A 223 -26.51 -27.46 36.70
CA PHE A 223 -27.87 -27.98 36.93
C PHE A 223 -27.95 -29.51 36.98
N ILE A 224 -26.84 -30.24 36.77
CA ILE A 224 -26.79 -31.69 36.90
C ILE A 224 -26.17 -32.02 38.26
N LYS A 225 -27.00 -31.93 39.30
CA LYS A 225 -26.69 -32.44 40.63
C LYS A 225 -27.83 -33.30 41.10
#